data_4576f030e6d4eff890a580cef3547c9d
#
_entry.id   4576f030e6d4eff890a580cef3547c9d
#
_cell.length_a   1.000
_cell.length_b   1.000
_cell.length_c   1.000
_cell.angle_alpha   90.00
_cell.angle_beta   90.00
_cell.angle_gamma   90.00
#
_symmetry.space_group_name_H-M   'P 1'
#
loop_
_entity.id
_entity.type
_entity.pdbx_description
1 polymer ?
#
loop_
_entity_poly.entity_id
_entity_poly.type
_entity_poly.pdbx_seq_one_letter_code
_entity_poly.pdbx_strand_id
1 'polypeptide(L)'
;ERILEGGGRAAGLALSDGTEVSARCVVANANPRLVTKLAGGEDWPEAFSNYQCESATFRMNVALAELPDFACLPGKAAAPHHSSGIILAPPLAYMDRAHATAREDGWSREPIVEVLIPSTVDDTLAPKGAHVASLFCQHFRYALPGGRSWAGERERAADAVIDLVTRHAPNFRSSVIARRILSPADLESEFGLVCGDI
;
A
#
# COMPACT_ATOMS: atom_id res chain seq x y z
N GLU A 1 -20.07 -0.79 -13.84
CA GLU A 1 -20.56 -2.12 -13.37
C GLU A 1 -20.32 -3.24 -14.38
N ARG A 2 -20.30 -2.92 -15.69
CA ARG A 2 -20.15 -3.93 -16.73
C ARG A 2 -19.52 -3.33 -17.98
N ILE A 3 -18.68 -4.11 -18.65
CA ILE A 3 -18.24 -3.80 -20.02
C ILE A 3 -19.33 -4.29 -20.96
N LEU A 4 -19.80 -3.39 -21.84
CA LEU A 4 -20.80 -3.73 -22.86
C LEU A 4 -20.09 -4.42 -24.04
N GLU A 5 -20.71 -5.48 -24.55
CA GLU A 5 -20.22 -6.23 -25.70
C GLU A 5 -21.20 -6.12 -26.88
N GLY A 6 -20.65 -6.02 -28.07
CA GLY A 6 -21.41 -6.03 -29.33
C GLY A 6 -20.57 -6.65 -30.45
N GLY A 7 -21.07 -7.77 -31.01
CA GLY A 7 -20.39 -8.47 -32.12
C GLY A 7 -19.01 -9.02 -31.75
N GLY A 8 -18.82 -9.52 -30.51
CA GLY A 8 -17.55 -10.08 -30.04
C GLY A 8 -16.50 -9.05 -29.70
N ARG A 9 -16.89 -7.79 -29.46
CA ARG A 9 -15.99 -6.68 -29.12
C ARG A 9 -16.57 -5.83 -28.01
N ALA A 10 -15.70 -5.17 -27.24
CA ALA A 10 -16.13 -4.13 -26.30
C ALA A 10 -16.84 -2.99 -27.07
N ALA A 11 -18.01 -2.61 -26.58
CA ALA A 11 -18.88 -1.60 -27.19
C ALA A 11 -19.12 -0.39 -26.27
N GLY A 12 -18.68 -0.46 -25.00
CA GLY A 12 -18.87 0.60 -24.02
C GLY A 12 -18.87 0.12 -22.60
N LEU A 13 -19.47 0.91 -21.71
CA LEU A 13 -19.60 0.65 -20.27
C LEU A 13 -21.03 0.87 -19.82
N ALA A 14 -21.51 0.05 -18.90
CA ALA A 14 -22.67 0.34 -18.07
C ALA A 14 -22.21 0.73 -16.66
N LEU A 15 -22.64 1.89 -16.17
CA LEU A 15 -22.36 2.43 -14.86
C LEU A 15 -23.36 1.93 -13.82
N SER A 16 -23.06 2.14 -12.53
CA SER A 16 -23.89 1.68 -11.41
C SER A 16 -25.26 2.39 -11.32
N ASP A 17 -25.37 3.57 -11.89
CA ASP A 17 -26.62 4.33 -11.98
C ASP A 17 -27.49 3.94 -13.18
N GLY A 18 -27.09 2.93 -13.96
CA GLY A 18 -27.76 2.47 -15.17
C GLY A 18 -27.39 3.25 -16.45
N THR A 19 -26.54 4.26 -16.35
CA THR A 19 -26.07 5.01 -17.53
C THR A 19 -25.20 4.11 -18.41
N GLU A 20 -25.47 4.12 -19.73
CA GLU A 20 -24.62 3.44 -20.72
C GLU A 20 -23.78 4.45 -21.51
N VAL A 21 -22.49 4.18 -21.59
CA VAL A 21 -21.55 4.99 -22.37
C VAL A 21 -20.99 4.13 -23.51
N SER A 22 -21.35 4.49 -24.75
CA SER A 22 -20.84 3.80 -25.94
C SER A 22 -19.40 4.22 -26.25
N ALA A 23 -18.54 3.24 -26.57
CA ALA A 23 -17.14 3.49 -26.90
C ALA A 23 -16.62 2.42 -27.88
N ARG A 24 -15.70 2.83 -28.76
CA ARG A 24 -15.00 1.91 -29.69
C ARG A 24 -13.90 1.10 -29.01
N CYS A 25 -13.45 1.54 -27.84
CA CYS A 25 -12.40 0.92 -27.04
C CYS A 25 -12.67 1.21 -25.57
N VAL A 26 -12.43 0.23 -24.72
CA VAL A 26 -12.46 0.35 -23.26
C VAL A 26 -11.05 0.10 -22.73
N VAL A 27 -10.50 1.08 -22.02
CA VAL A 27 -9.18 0.98 -21.36
C VAL A 27 -9.41 0.78 -19.87
N ALA A 28 -8.86 -0.31 -19.34
CA ALA A 28 -8.97 -0.65 -17.92
C ALA A 28 -7.59 -0.66 -17.27
N ASN A 29 -7.40 0.12 -16.19
CA ASN A 29 -6.26 0.05 -15.30
C ASN A 29 -6.62 -0.68 -14.00
N ALA A 30 -7.52 -1.64 -14.08
CA ALA A 30 -7.99 -2.45 -12.97
C ALA A 30 -7.34 -3.84 -12.99
N ASN A 31 -7.40 -4.54 -11.85
CA ASN A 31 -6.90 -5.91 -11.76
C ASN A 31 -7.56 -6.81 -12.82
N PRO A 32 -6.80 -7.67 -13.54
CA PRO A 32 -7.32 -8.52 -14.60
C PRO A 32 -8.52 -9.40 -14.17
N ARG A 33 -8.57 -9.88 -12.93
CA ARG A 33 -9.71 -10.63 -12.41
C ARG A 33 -10.99 -9.78 -12.40
N LEU A 34 -10.86 -8.50 -11.98
CA LEU A 34 -11.99 -7.58 -12.00
C LEU A 34 -12.43 -7.29 -13.43
N VAL A 35 -11.48 -7.05 -14.35
CA VAL A 35 -11.78 -6.80 -15.77
C VAL A 35 -12.52 -7.98 -16.39
N THR A 36 -12.09 -9.22 -16.14
CA THR A 36 -12.77 -10.42 -16.62
C THR A 36 -14.22 -10.48 -16.11
N LYS A 37 -14.43 -10.24 -14.82
CA LYS A 37 -15.78 -10.18 -14.24
C LYS A 37 -16.64 -9.08 -14.86
N LEU A 38 -16.08 -7.90 -15.08
CA LEU A 38 -16.78 -6.78 -15.70
C LEU A 38 -17.13 -7.04 -17.18
N ALA A 39 -16.37 -7.88 -17.86
CA ALA A 39 -16.63 -8.33 -19.23
C ALA A 39 -17.61 -9.51 -19.30
N GLY A 40 -18.23 -9.92 -18.19
CA GLY A 40 -19.20 -11.00 -18.17
C GLY A 40 -18.59 -12.41 -18.15
N GLY A 41 -17.27 -12.53 -17.96
CA GLY A 41 -16.59 -13.81 -17.79
C GLY A 41 -16.85 -14.38 -16.39
N GLU A 42 -17.32 -15.62 -16.33
CA GLU A 42 -17.45 -16.35 -15.05
C GLU A 42 -16.13 -17.01 -14.67
N ASP A 43 -15.38 -17.48 -15.67
CA ASP A 43 -14.12 -18.17 -15.52
C ASP A 43 -12.92 -17.27 -15.79
N TRP A 44 -11.87 -17.47 -15.00
CA TRP A 44 -10.60 -16.84 -15.20
C TRP A 44 -9.95 -17.35 -16.50
N PRO A 45 -9.58 -16.49 -17.46
CA PRO A 45 -9.01 -16.95 -18.71
C PRO A 45 -7.76 -17.80 -18.49
N GLU A 46 -7.61 -18.90 -19.26
CA GLU A 46 -6.45 -19.81 -19.17
C GLU A 46 -5.11 -19.07 -19.33
N ALA A 47 -5.08 -18.03 -20.15
CA ALA A 47 -3.91 -17.15 -20.32
C ALA A 47 -3.40 -16.51 -18.99
N PHE A 48 -4.26 -16.42 -17.98
CA PHE A 48 -3.93 -15.87 -16.66
C PHE A 48 -3.93 -16.93 -15.56
N SER A 49 -3.97 -18.23 -15.88
CA SER A 49 -4.06 -19.32 -14.89
C SER A 49 -3.00 -19.25 -13.79
N ASN A 50 -1.81 -18.75 -14.10
CA ASN A 50 -0.70 -18.56 -13.17
C ASN A 50 -0.61 -17.14 -12.57
N TYR A 51 -1.56 -16.25 -12.88
CA TYR A 51 -1.55 -14.90 -12.37
C TYR A 51 -1.85 -14.87 -10.87
N GLN A 52 -0.92 -14.32 -10.11
CA GLN A 52 -1.06 -14.10 -8.68
C GLN A 52 -1.37 -12.63 -8.42
N CYS A 53 -2.36 -12.37 -7.60
CA CYS A 53 -2.76 -11.04 -7.17
C CYS A 53 -2.85 -10.99 -5.65
N GLU A 54 -1.71 -11.06 -4.99
CA GLU A 54 -1.58 -10.87 -3.56
C GLU A 54 -0.61 -9.73 -3.29
N SER A 55 -1.09 -8.62 -2.77
CA SER A 55 -0.22 -7.51 -2.37
C SER A 55 0.75 -7.95 -1.28
N ALA A 56 1.99 -7.59 -1.47
CA ALA A 56 3.01 -7.69 -0.43
C ALA A 56 3.12 -6.39 0.38
N THR A 57 2.08 -5.55 0.40
CA THR A 57 2.12 -4.17 0.86
C THR A 57 1.25 -3.95 2.09
N PHE A 58 1.81 -3.19 3.03
CA PHE A 58 1.11 -2.59 4.15
C PHE A 58 1.35 -1.08 4.10
N ARG A 59 0.26 -0.31 4.07
CA ARG A 59 0.34 1.14 3.99
C ARG A 59 0.00 1.76 5.33
N MET A 60 0.74 2.80 5.71
CA MET A 60 0.41 3.58 6.89
C MET A 60 0.68 5.05 6.63
N ASN A 61 -0.32 5.90 6.86
CA ASN A 61 -0.12 7.34 6.90
C ASN A 61 -0.06 7.79 8.35
N VAL A 62 0.90 8.65 8.67
CA VAL A 62 1.08 9.19 10.03
C VAL A 62 1.10 10.70 10.01
N ALA A 63 0.39 11.31 10.96
CA ALA A 63 0.53 12.71 11.28
C ALA A 63 1.66 12.88 12.30
N LEU A 64 2.57 13.81 12.04
CA LEU A 64 3.79 14.03 12.83
C LEU A 64 3.80 15.46 13.39
N ALA A 65 4.22 15.61 14.64
CA ALA A 65 4.41 16.90 15.30
C ALA A 65 5.70 17.62 14.85
N GLU A 66 6.67 16.87 14.30
CA GLU A 66 7.94 17.37 13.79
C GLU A 66 8.48 16.45 12.71
N LEU A 67 9.47 16.90 11.93
CA LEU A 67 10.17 16.06 10.95
C LEU A 67 10.99 14.95 11.64
N PRO A 68 11.08 13.74 11.03
CA PRO A 68 11.98 12.70 11.50
C PRO A 68 13.44 13.14 11.45
N ASP A 69 14.17 13.03 12.56
CA ASP A 69 15.60 13.34 12.64
C ASP A 69 16.40 12.05 12.41
N PHE A 70 16.78 11.83 11.15
CA PHE A 70 17.48 10.61 10.75
C PHE A 70 18.95 10.62 11.23
N ALA A 71 19.34 9.61 12.00
CA ALA A 71 20.68 9.51 12.59
C ALA A 71 21.82 9.52 11.56
N CYS A 72 21.58 9.12 10.32
CA CYS A 72 22.57 9.17 9.24
C CYS A 72 22.76 10.57 8.63
N LEU A 73 21.78 11.48 8.79
CA LEU A 73 21.79 12.87 8.35
C LEU A 73 21.07 13.72 9.38
N PRO A 74 21.67 13.92 10.58
CA PRO A 74 20.98 14.52 11.71
C PRO A 74 20.70 16.01 11.50
N GLY A 75 19.53 16.45 12.01
CA GLY A 75 19.12 17.85 11.99
C GLY A 75 17.60 17.98 12.06
N LYS A 76 17.14 18.96 12.85
CA LYS A 76 15.71 19.22 13.05
C LYS A 76 15.06 20.08 11.96
N ALA A 77 15.87 20.75 11.15
CA ALA A 77 15.39 21.59 10.05
C ALA A 77 15.07 20.73 8.82
N ALA A 78 14.12 21.20 8.00
CA ALA A 78 13.86 20.57 6.71
C ALA A 78 15.14 20.55 5.85
N ALA A 79 15.42 19.40 5.26
CA ALA A 79 16.61 19.14 4.44
C ALA A 79 16.23 18.31 3.20
N PRO A 80 17.07 18.26 2.16
CA PRO A 80 16.71 17.63 0.89
C PRO A 80 16.22 16.18 1.00
N HIS A 81 16.73 15.39 1.96
CA HIS A 81 16.28 14.02 2.16
C HIS A 81 14.83 13.93 2.64
N HIS A 82 14.30 14.94 3.33
CA HIS A 82 12.89 14.95 3.74
C HIS A 82 11.92 15.14 2.56
N SER A 83 12.38 15.71 1.45
CA SER A 83 11.58 15.89 0.22
C SER A 83 11.82 14.79 -0.81
N SER A 84 12.53 13.73 -0.44
CA SER A 84 12.87 12.59 -1.28
C SER A 84 12.22 11.30 -0.76
N GLY A 85 12.28 10.22 -1.55
CA GLY A 85 11.96 8.87 -1.07
C GLY A 85 13.08 8.38 -0.15
N ILE A 86 12.72 7.96 1.05
CA ILE A 86 13.65 7.40 2.04
C ILE A 86 13.34 5.91 2.17
N ILE A 87 14.30 5.05 1.80
CA ILE A 87 14.11 3.61 1.83
C ILE A 87 14.93 2.99 2.95
N LEU A 88 14.25 2.33 3.87
CA LEU A 88 14.85 1.57 4.98
C LEU A 88 14.97 0.11 4.56
N ALA A 89 16.07 -0.24 3.91
CA ALA A 89 16.39 -1.58 3.42
C ALA A 89 17.93 -1.76 3.33
N PRO A 90 18.64 -1.75 4.48
CA PRO A 90 20.08 -1.51 4.43
C PRO A 90 20.88 -2.55 3.61
N PRO A 91 21.13 -3.81 4.00
CA PRO A 91 21.86 -4.77 3.16
C PRO A 91 20.93 -5.76 2.45
N LEU A 92 21.41 -6.41 1.39
CA LEU A 92 20.66 -7.45 0.69
C LEU A 92 20.17 -8.56 1.62
N ALA A 93 21.01 -9.01 2.56
CA ALA A 93 20.62 -10.01 3.55
C ALA A 93 19.44 -9.57 4.45
N TYR A 94 19.23 -8.27 4.65
CA TYR A 94 18.04 -7.77 5.33
C TYR A 94 16.79 -7.97 4.47
N MET A 95 16.88 -7.68 3.17
CA MET A 95 15.77 -7.84 2.24
C MET A 95 15.37 -9.33 2.12
N ASP A 96 16.35 -10.23 2.07
CA ASP A 96 16.12 -11.69 2.06
C ASP A 96 15.39 -12.14 3.34
N ARG A 97 15.81 -11.68 4.51
CA ARG A 97 15.12 -11.99 5.77
C ARG A 97 13.72 -11.40 5.83
N ALA A 98 13.54 -10.17 5.36
CA ALA A 98 12.24 -9.54 5.30
C ALA A 98 11.24 -10.37 4.48
N HIS A 99 11.67 -10.88 3.33
CA HIS A 99 10.86 -11.76 2.49
C HIS A 99 10.64 -13.12 3.12
N ALA A 100 11.69 -13.78 3.64
CA ALA A 100 11.59 -15.11 4.23
C ALA A 100 10.63 -15.14 5.44
N THR A 101 10.78 -14.19 6.37
CA THR A 101 9.91 -14.10 7.55
C THR A 101 8.45 -13.80 7.19
N ALA A 102 8.20 -13.00 6.15
CA ALA A 102 6.85 -12.77 5.66
C ALA A 102 6.21 -14.03 5.07
N ARG A 103 6.98 -14.88 4.41
CA ARG A 103 6.49 -16.18 3.89
C ARG A 103 6.08 -17.13 5.01
N GLU A 104 6.82 -17.15 6.10
CA GLU A 104 6.59 -18.02 7.26
C GLU A 104 5.46 -17.47 8.16
N ASP A 105 5.57 -16.18 8.52
CA ASP A 105 4.72 -15.54 9.52
C ASP A 105 3.53 -14.76 8.93
N GLY A 106 3.47 -14.58 7.61
CA GLY A 106 2.44 -13.80 6.91
C GLY A 106 2.77 -12.31 6.79
N TRP A 107 3.68 -11.78 7.60
CA TRP A 107 4.23 -10.42 7.45
C TRP A 107 5.62 -10.32 8.07
N SER A 108 6.44 -9.44 7.50
CA SER A 108 7.83 -9.25 7.93
C SER A 108 7.89 -8.52 9.28
N ARG A 109 8.68 -9.05 10.21
CA ARG A 109 9.00 -8.39 11.49
C ARG A 109 9.98 -7.23 11.31
N GLU A 110 10.74 -7.26 10.23
CA GLU A 110 11.67 -6.22 9.80
C GLU A 110 11.37 -5.86 8.35
N PRO A 111 10.23 -5.17 8.07
CA PRO A 111 9.82 -4.89 6.72
C PRO A 111 10.75 -3.91 6.02
N ILE A 112 10.79 -3.95 4.70
CA ILE A 112 11.31 -2.84 3.90
C ILE A 112 10.29 -1.71 4.02
N VAL A 113 10.75 -0.50 4.37
CA VAL A 113 9.87 0.66 4.53
C VAL A 113 10.36 1.80 3.65
N GLU A 114 9.50 2.25 2.75
CA GLU A 114 9.68 3.50 2.03
C GLU A 114 8.89 4.60 2.75
N VAL A 115 9.56 5.68 3.08
CA VAL A 115 9.00 6.84 3.78
C VAL A 115 8.97 8.02 2.82
N LEU A 116 7.78 8.56 2.56
CA LEU A 116 7.57 9.82 1.86
C LEU A 116 6.97 10.83 2.83
N ILE A 117 7.41 12.09 2.77
CA ILE A 117 6.87 13.17 3.61
C ILE A 117 6.31 14.27 2.69
N PRO A 118 5.13 14.03 2.06
CA PRO A 118 4.60 14.91 1.02
C PRO A 118 4.32 16.33 1.52
N SER A 119 4.09 16.54 2.81
CA SER A 119 3.93 17.88 3.41
C SER A 119 5.21 18.73 3.39
N THR A 120 6.36 18.18 2.98
CA THR A 120 7.58 18.98 2.74
C THR A 120 7.60 19.61 1.35
N VAL A 121 6.70 19.17 0.45
CA VAL A 121 6.57 19.64 -0.92
C VAL A 121 5.25 20.39 -1.12
N ASP A 122 4.18 19.95 -0.43
CA ASP A 122 2.84 20.53 -0.46
C ASP A 122 2.43 20.93 0.97
N ASP A 123 2.46 22.22 1.27
CA ASP A 123 2.16 22.78 2.58
C ASP A 123 0.65 22.79 2.93
N THR A 124 -0.21 22.41 1.96
CA THR A 124 -1.66 22.27 2.20
C THR A 124 -2.02 20.98 2.95
N LEU A 125 -1.10 20.00 3.00
CA LEU A 125 -1.33 18.67 3.58
C LEU A 125 -1.26 18.62 5.11
N ALA A 126 -0.68 19.62 5.75
CA ALA A 126 -0.54 19.65 7.20
C ALA A 126 -0.55 21.10 7.73
N PRO A 127 -1.02 21.34 8.97
CA PRO A 127 -0.84 22.63 9.63
C PRO A 127 0.64 23.00 9.77
N LYS A 128 0.92 24.31 9.86
CA LYS A 128 2.28 24.81 10.04
C LYS A 128 2.97 24.15 11.24
N GLY A 129 4.13 23.56 11.00
CA GLY A 129 4.95 22.87 12.01
C GLY A 129 4.58 21.40 12.23
N ALA A 130 3.46 20.93 11.66
CA ALA A 130 3.13 19.51 11.60
C ALA A 130 3.43 18.95 10.21
N HIS A 131 3.52 17.63 10.11
CA HIS A 131 3.85 16.93 8.87
C HIS A 131 2.97 15.69 8.68
N VAL A 132 2.91 15.23 7.44
CA VAL A 132 2.32 13.92 7.09
C VAL A 132 3.40 13.08 6.45
N ALA A 133 3.58 11.86 6.94
CA ALA A 133 4.41 10.85 6.29
C ALA A 133 3.55 9.68 5.79
N SER A 134 3.84 9.20 4.58
CA SER A 134 3.27 8.01 3.99
C SER A 134 4.32 6.90 4.01
N LEU A 135 3.99 5.78 4.64
CA LEU A 135 4.84 4.61 4.78
C LEU A 135 4.32 3.50 3.88
N PHE A 136 5.16 3.11 2.92
CA PHE A 136 4.92 1.96 2.04
C PHE A 136 5.81 0.81 2.52
N CYS A 137 5.19 -0.26 3.00
CA CYS A 137 5.91 -1.32 3.70
C CYS A 137 5.78 -2.66 2.98
N GLN A 138 6.88 -3.39 2.84
CA GLN A 138 6.98 -4.73 2.24
C GLN A 138 7.67 -5.65 3.26
N HIS A 139 7.35 -6.90 3.40
CA HIS A 139 6.42 -7.77 2.71
C HIS A 139 5.27 -8.12 3.66
N PHE A 140 4.04 -8.07 3.18
CA PHE A 140 2.83 -8.32 3.97
C PHE A 140 1.85 -9.13 3.12
N ARG A 141 1.52 -10.35 3.52
CA ARG A 141 0.62 -11.22 2.76
C ARG A 141 -0.84 -10.83 3.00
N TYR A 142 -1.68 -11.00 1.99
CA TYR A 142 -3.13 -10.83 2.12
C TYR A 142 -3.71 -11.85 3.10
N ALA A 143 -3.46 -13.15 2.86
CA ALA A 143 -3.87 -14.23 3.74
C ALA A 143 -2.78 -14.54 4.78
N LEU A 144 -3.13 -14.43 6.06
CA LEU A 144 -2.22 -14.75 7.15
C LEU A 144 -2.29 -16.24 7.52
N PRO A 145 -1.16 -16.90 7.80
CA PRO A 145 -1.14 -18.30 8.21
C PRO A 145 -1.76 -18.50 9.60
N GLY A 146 -2.17 -19.74 9.90
CA GLY A 146 -2.67 -20.12 11.21
C GLY A 146 -4.03 -19.53 11.59
N GLY A 147 -4.86 -19.15 10.62
CA GLY A 147 -6.20 -18.59 10.86
C GLY A 147 -6.19 -17.17 11.45
N ARG A 148 -5.04 -16.50 11.46
CA ARG A 148 -4.94 -15.10 11.89
C ARG A 148 -5.62 -14.16 10.89
N SER A 149 -6.09 -13.02 11.36
CA SER A 149 -6.71 -11.99 10.53
C SER A 149 -6.00 -10.65 10.67
N TRP A 150 -6.11 -9.81 9.64
CA TRP A 150 -5.61 -8.44 9.69
C TRP A 150 -6.31 -7.59 10.75
N ALA A 151 -7.57 -7.88 11.07
CA ALA A 151 -8.26 -7.22 12.18
C ALA A 151 -7.54 -7.42 13.53
N GLY A 152 -6.90 -8.58 13.74
CA GLY A 152 -6.14 -8.88 14.96
C GLY A 152 -4.65 -8.50 14.89
N GLU A 153 -4.06 -8.41 13.70
CA GLU A 153 -2.60 -8.22 13.54
C GLU A 153 -2.19 -6.80 13.11
N ARG A 154 -3.11 -6.00 12.57
CA ARG A 154 -2.77 -4.70 11.94
C ARG A 154 -2.09 -3.71 12.88
N GLU A 155 -2.52 -3.61 14.12
CA GLU A 155 -1.92 -2.69 15.10
C GLU A 155 -0.51 -3.12 15.48
N ARG A 156 -0.30 -4.43 15.68
CA ARG A 156 1.01 -5.01 15.97
C ARG A 156 2.00 -4.83 14.81
N ALA A 157 1.52 -5.00 13.58
CA ALA A 157 2.31 -4.74 12.38
C ALA A 157 2.68 -3.25 12.27
N ALA A 158 1.72 -2.35 12.52
CA ALA A 158 1.96 -0.90 12.52
C ALA A 158 2.99 -0.49 13.59
N ASP A 159 2.91 -1.06 14.79
CA ASP A 159 3.89 -0.79 15.84
C ASP A 159 5.29 -1.26 15.45
N ALA A 160 5.43 -2.42 14.80
CA ALA A 160 6.72 -2.90 14.29
C ALA A 160 7.31 -1.97 13.22
N VAL A 161 6.47 -1.41 12.34
CA VAL A 161 6.90 -0.41 11.36
C VAL A 161 7.37 0.87 12.04
N ILE A 162 6.61 1.38 13.02
CA ILE A 162 7.01 2.58 13.78
C ILE A 162 8.32 2.35 14.52
N ASP A 163 8.50 1.18 15.15
CA ASP A 163 9.73 0.81 15.84
C ASP A 163 10.93 0.74 14.88
N LEU A 164 10.71 0.21 13.68
CA LEU A 164 11.75 0.16 12.66
C LEU A 164 12.19 1.57 12.25
N VAL A 165 11.24 2.45 11.91
CA VAL A 165 11.58 3.84 11.55
C VAL A 165 12.27 4.55 12.71
N THR A 166 11.83 4.30 13.95
CA THR A 166 12.41 4.91 15.17
C THR A 166 13.86 4.49 15.39
N ARG A 167 14.27 3.29 14.97
CA ARG A 167 15.70 2.90 15.01
C ARG A 167 16.58 3.76 14.14
N HIS A 168 16.03 4.34 13.06
CA HIS A 168 16.75 5.20 12.12
C HIS A 168 16.53 6.70 12.39
N ALA A 169 15.37 7.07 12.97
CA ALA A 169 15.00 8.42 13.37
C ALA A 169 14.45 8.39 14.80
N PRO A 170 15.30 8.57 15.84
CA PRO A 170 14.94 8.34 17.24
C PRO A 170 13.74 9.12 17.75
N ASN A 171 13.45 10.29 17.17
CA ASN A 171 12.28 11.11 17.51
C ASN A 171 10.98 10.64 16.83
N PHE A 172 11.02 9.68 15.91
CA PHE A 172 9.85 9.34 15.08
C PHE A 172 8.64 8.92 15.90
N ARG A 173 8.77 7.92 16.79
CA ARG A 173 7.64 7.43 17.60
C ARG A 173 7.00 8.54 18.45
N SER A 174 7.81 9.38 19.07
CA SER A 174 7.31 10.48 19.91
C SER A 174 6.66 11.60 19.11
N SER A 175 7.00 11.75 17.82
CA SER A 175 6.41 12.73 16.92
C SER A 175 5.06 12.30 16.33
N VAL A 176 4.70 11.02 16.41
CA VAL A 176 3.42 10.51 15.86
C VAL A 176 2.24 11.01 16.68
N ILE A 177 1.39 11.84 16.05
CA ILE A 177 0.14 12.39 16.61
C ILE A 177 -1.03 11.41 16.37
N ALA A 178 -1.10 10.85 15.15
CA ALA A 178 -2.14 9.94 14.72
C ALA A 178 -1.61 9.05 13.59
N ARG A 179 -2.27 7.90 13.38
CA ARG A 179 -1.97 6.99 12.27
C ARG A 179 -3.23 6.45 11.62
N ARG A 180 -3.19 6.25 10.32
CA ARG A 180 -4.16 5.47 9.55
C ARG A 180 -3.45 4.27 8.96
N ILE A 181 -3.94 3.09 9.28
CA ILE A 181 -3.37 1.80 8.84
C ILE A 181 -4.25 1.26 7.72
N LEU A 182 -3.60 0.78 6.65
CA LEU A 182 -4.21 0.07 5.53
C LEU A 182 -3.45 -1.24 5.33
N SER A 183 -3.97 -2.30 5.94
CA SER A 183 -3.50 -3.66 5.69
C SER A 183 -3.90 -4.13 4.28
N PRO A 184 -3.35 -5.23 3.74
CA PRO A 184 -3.82 -5.79 2.47
C PRO A 184 -5.34 -6.01 2.42
N ALA A 185 -5.97 -6.43 3.52
CA ALA A 185 -7.42 -6.58 3.60
C ALA A 185 -8.17 -5.24 3.57
N ASP A 186 -7.60 -4.19 4.20
CA ASP A 186 -8.17 -2.84 4.14
C ASP A 186 -8.07 -2.27 2.72
N LEU A 187 -6.98 -2.54 1.99
CA LEU A 187 -6.81 -2.12 0.59
C LEU A 187 -7.89 -2.75 -0.31
N GLU A 188 -8.24 -4.00 -0.10
CA GLU A 188 -9.35 -4.63 -0.82
C GLU A 188 -10.69 -4.02 -0.42
N SER A 189 -10.99 -3.94 0.88
CA SER A 189 -12.31 -3.51 1.36
C SER A 189 -12.61 -2.03 1.08
N GLU A 190 -11.58 -1.15 1.14
CA GLU A 190 -11.77 0.29 0.95
C GLU A 190 -11.65 0.72 -0.52
N PHE A 191 -10.78 0.07 -1.29
CA PHE A 191 -10.47 0.50 -2.66
C PHE A 191 -10.86 -0.53 -3.74
N GLY A 192 -11.39 -1.69 -3.35
CA GLY A 192 -11.75 -2.75 -4.29
C GLY A 192 -10.54 -3.42 -4.97
N LEU A 193 -9.35 -3.29 -4.38
CA LEU A 193 -8.13 -3.93 -4.88
C LEU A 193 -8.18 -5.43 -4.59
N VAL A 194 -8.30 -6.24 -5.62
CA VAL A 194 -8.42 -7.71 -5.49
C VAL A 194 -7.26 -8.27 -4.68
N CYS A 195 -7.53 -8.92 -3.54
CA CYS A 195 -6.54 -9.41 -2.58
C CYS A 195 -5.58 -8.29 -2.07
N GLY A 196 -5.99 -7.04 -2.11
CA GLY A 196 -5.15 -5.91 -1.75
C GLY A 196 -3.97 -5.64 -2.70
N ASP A 197 -4.03 -6.17 -3.91
CA ASP A 197 -2.98 -6.07 -4.93
C ASP A 197 -2.87 -4.63 -5.47
N ILE A 198 -1.65 -4.06 -5.54
CA ILE A 198 -1.36 -2.70 -6.01
C ILE A 198 -0.19 -2.69 -7.01
#